data_5c983ea7bebbb5132326482efe10b93d
#
_entry.id   5c983ea7bebbb5132326482efe10b93d
#
_cell.length_a   1.000
_cell.length_b   1.000
_cell.length_c   1.000
_cell.angle_alpha   90.00
_cell.angle_beta   90.00
_cell.angle_gamma   90.00
#
_symmetry.space_group_name_H-M   'P 1'
#
loop_
_entity.id
_entity.type
_entity.pdbx_description
1 polymer ?
#
loop_
_entity_poly.entity_id
_entity_poly.type
_entity_poly.pdbx_seq_one_letter_code
_entity_poly.pdbx_strand_id
1 'polypeptide(L)'
;MKKITLMLLVAMVPFLTMAQKRSKKKDNQAVEYMVIKGIEFPMDSDEMGIKERELLAESGDIRKMQMMRLFKEEVHVIIKFDFGHENNKEISEMKRSAQKYNSMSSAANAAAVKGWEFVSANVVNGTAGTTHYYYMKRNK
;
A
#
# COMPACT_ATOMS: atom_id res chain seq x y z
N MET A 1 42.13 -51.26 4.09
CA MET A 1 41.09 -50.55 3.32
C MET A 1 39.79 -50.41 4.11
N LYS A 2 39.26 -51.48 4.73
CA LYS A 2 37.94 -51.38 5.49
C LYS A 2 37.93 -50.36 6.65
N LYS A 3 39.05 -50.13 7.36
CA LYS A 3 39.14 -49.19 8.51
C LYS A 3 39.13 -47.74 8.05
N ILE A 4 39.66 -47.40 6.88
CA ILE A 4 39.69 -46.05 6.31
C ILE A 4 38.28 -45.64 5.84
N THR A 5 37.56 -46.59 5.23
CA THR A 5 36.17 -46.37 4.78
C THR A 5 35.23 -46.11 5.96
N LEU A 6 35.43 -46.82 7.08
CA LEU A 6 34.62 -46.62 8.29
C LEU A 6 34.89 -45.23 8.92
N MET A 7 36.16 -44.78 8.96
CA MET A 7 36.53 -43.46 9.47
C MET A 7 35.93 -42.32 8.63
N LEU A 8 35.91 -42.49 7.31
CA LEU A 8 35.33 -41.48 6.39
C LEU A 8 33.81 -41.40 6.54
N LEU A 9 33.16 -42.53 6.82
CA LEU A 9 31.72 -42.59 7.03
C LEU A 9 31.28 -41.89 8.34
N VAL A 10 32.08 -42.06 9.42
CA VAL A 10 31.85 -41.40 10.71
C VAL A 10 32.08 -39.87 10.63
N ALA A 11 33.06 -39.43 9.82
CA ALA A 11 33.32 -37.98 9.63
C ALA A 11 32.22 -37.25 8.87
N MET A 12 31.39 -37.95 8.09
CA MET A 12 30.28 -37.38 7.32
C MET A 12 29.02 -37.14 8.16
N VAL A 13 28.85 -37.78 9.32
CA VAL A 13 27.67 -37.71 10.18
C VAL A 13 27.35 -36.27 10.65
N PRO A 14 28.33 -35.43 11.08
CA PRO A 14 28.02 -34.06 11.54
C PRO A 14 27.52 -33.18 10.40
N PHE A 15 27.91 -33.41 9.16
CA PHE A 15 27.43 -32.61 8.01
C PHE A 15 25.96 -32.92 7.65
N LEU A 16 25.52 -34.16 7.81
CA LEU A 16 24.14 -34.56 7.56
C LEU A 16 23.19 -33.99 8.61
N THR A 17 23.61 -33.90 9.87
CA THR A 17 22.78 -33.31 10.94
C THR A 17 22.63 -31.77 10.80
N MET A 18 23.64 -31.08 10.26
CA MET A 18 23.54 -29.65 9.98
C MET A 18 22.64 -29.35 8.78
N ALA A 19 22.63 -30.20 7.76
CA ALA A 19 21.74 -30.06 6.62
C ALA A 19 20.25 -30.22 6.99
N GLN A 20 19.95 -31.14 7.94
CA GLN A 20 18.57 -31.30 8.42
C GLN A 20 18.07 -30.18 9.32
N LYS A 21 18.94 -29.44 10.03
CA LYS A 21 18.54 -28.30 10.85
C LYS A 21 18.17 -27.06 10.03
N ARG A 22 18.65 -26.92 8.79
CA ARG A 22 18.31 -25.79 7.92
C ARG A 22 16.95 -25.92 7.23
N SER A 23 16.34 -27.10 7.17
CA SER A 23 15.06 -27.29 6.46
C SER A 23 13.82 -27.20 7.37
N LYS A 24 13.96 -26.97 8.69
CA LYS A 24 12.83 -26.97 9.65
C LYS A 24 12.40 -25.57 10.14
N LYS A 25 12.75 -24.50 9.42
CA LYS A 25 12.15 -23.17 9.67
C LYS A 25 11.64 -22.57 8.37
N LYS A 26 10.74 -23.24 7.69
CA LYS A 26 9.60 -22.54 7.11
C LYS A 26 8.63 -22.31 8.25
N ASP A 27 8.85 -21.27 9.03
CA ASP A 27 7.76 -20.67 9.76
C ASP A 27 6.69 -20.38 8.71
N ASN A 28 5.60 -21.14 8.74
CA ASN A 28 4.36 -20.77 8.07
C ASN A 28 3.83 -19.55 8.84
N GLN A 29 4.55 -18.41 8.74
CA GLN A 29 4.01 -17.15 9.19
C GLN A 29 2.80 -16.90 8.29
N ALA A 30 1.64 -16.98 8.90
CA ALA A 30 0.41 -16.63 8.21
C ALA A 30 0.55 -15.18 7.75
N VAL A 31 0.49 -14.96 6.44
CA VAL A 31 0.56 -13.63 5.83
C VAL A 31 -0.84 -13.13 5.64
N GLU A 32 -1.12 -11.96 6.15
CA GLU A 32 -2.37 -11.24 5.89
C GLU A 32 -2.19 -10.30 4.71
N TYR A 33 -3.24 -10.13 3.93
CA TYR A 33 -3.29 -9.20 2.82
C TYR A 33 -4.40 -8.18 3.01
N MET A 34 -4.15 -6.96 2.58
CA MET A 34 -5.11 -5.86 2.57
C MET A 34 -4.96 -5.07 1.27
N VAL A 35 -6.06 -4.54 0.76
CA VAL A 35 -6.06 -3.59 -0.34
C VAL A 35 -6.56 -2.24 0.16
N ILE A 36 -5.77 -1.19 -0.05
CA ILE A 36 -6.24 0.19 0.09
C ILE A 36 -6.78 0.60 -1.28
N LYS A 37 -8.06 0.90 -1.33
CA LYS A 37 -8.73 1.38 -2.53
C LYS A 37 -9.02 2.86 -2.37
N GLY A 38 -8.52 3.68 -3.29
CA GLY A 38 -8.82 5.11 -3.37
C GLY A 38 -9.49 5.45 -4.68
N ILE A 39 -10.54 6.23 -4.64
CA ILE A 39 -11.23 6.72 -5.84
C ILE A 39 -11.06 8.22 -5.88
N GLU A 40 -10.42 8.72 -6.92
CA GLU A 40 -10.28 10.14 -7.21
C GLU A 40 -11.45 10.58 -8.09
N PHE A 41 -12.15 11.60 -7.61
CA PHE A 41 -13.14 12.28 -8.43
C PHE A 41 -12.55 13.61 -8.91
N PRO A 42 -12.64 13.93 -10.22
CA PRO A 42 -12.36 15.27 -10.66
C PRO A 42 -13.38 16.20 -10.00
N MET A 43 -12.92 17.21 -9.27
CA MET A 43 -13.82 18.28 -8.85
C MET A 43 -14.26 19.02 -10.10
N ASP A 44 -15.56 19.09 -10.32
CA ASP A 44 -16.13 19.89 -11.40
C ASP A 44 -15.62 21.33 -11.23
N SER A 45 -15.02 21.85 -12.30
CA SER A 45 -14.45 23.18 -12.37
C SER A 45 -15.46 24.32 -12.15
N ASP A 46 -16.73 24.00 -11.96
CA ASP A 46 -17.81 24.97 -11.74
C ASP A 46 -17.84 25.57 -10.32
N GLU A 47 -17.13 24.97 -9.36
CA GLU A 47 -16.98 25.52 -8.01
C GLU A 47 -15.75 26.41 -7.84
N MET A 48 -15.17 26.91 -8.93
CA MET A 48 -14.14 27.93 -8.85
C MET A 48 -14.73 29.19 -8.20
N GLY A 49 -14.34 29.46 -6.97
CA GLY A 49 -14.84 30.59 -6.20
C GLY A 49 -14.64 31.90 -6.95
N ILE A 50 -15.57 32.83 -6.78
CA ILE A 50 -15.57 34.16 -7.43
C ILE A 50 -14.22 34.87 -7.30
N LYS A 51 -13.51 34.70 -6.16
CA LYS A 51 -12.16 35.21 -5.91
C LYS A 51 -11.09 34.64 -6.83
N GLU A 52 -11.19 33.39 -7.22
CA GLU A 52 -10.24 32.75 -8.14
C GLU A 52 -10.44 33.24 -9.58
N ARG A 53 -11.69 33.52 -9.97
CA ARG A 53 -12.01 34.10 -11.28
C ARG A 53 -11.52 35.56 -11.39
N GLU A 54 -11.60 36.34 -10.32
CA GLU A 54 -11.09 37.72 -10.26
C GLU A 54 -9.57 37.76 -10.33
N LEU A 55 -8.87 36.88 -9.60
CA LEU A 55 -7.40 36.72 -9.68
C LEU A 55 -6.93 36.25 -11.09
N LEU A 56 -7.76 35.47 -11.80
CA LEU A 56 -7.56 35.06 -13.18
C LEU A 56 -7.59 36.26 -14.14
N ALA A 57 -8.51 37.16 -13.93
CA ALA A 57 -8.68 38.35 -14.78
C ALA A 57 -7.54 39.37 -14.60
N GLU A 58 -6.98 39.48 -13.40
CA GLU A 58 -5.91 40.43 -13.08
C GLU A 58 -4.48 40.00 -13.46
N SER A 59 -4.18 38.70 -13.46
CA SER A 59 -2.78 38.24 -13.54
C SER A 59 -2.19 38.11 -14.96
N GLY A 60 -3.02 38.06 -16.01
CA GLY A 60 -2.58 37.97 -17.42
C GLY A 60 -1.68 36.75 -17.77
N ASP A 61 -1.25 35.95 -16.80
CA ASP A 61 -0.34 34.83 -16.98
C ASP A 61 -1.07 33.49 -16.88
N ILE A 62 -1.76 33.15 -17.96
CA ILE A 62 -2.56 31.91 -18.09
C ILE A 62 -1.72 30.64 -17.83
N ARG A 63 -0.41 30.61 -18.20
CA ARG A 63 0.46 29.45 -18.00
C ARG A 63 0.79 29.20 -16.53
N LYS A 64 1.09 30.25 -15.79
CA LYS A 64 1.41 30.17 -14.36
C LYS A 64 0.20 29.67 -13.57
N MET A 65 -0.99 30.06 -13.99
CA MET A 65 -2.23 29.63 -13.37
C MET A 65 -2.63 28.21 -13.73
N GLN A 66 -2.44 27.78 -14.97
CA GLN A 66 -2.61 26.37 -15.34
C GLN A 66 -1.69 25.46 -14.53
N MET A 67 -0.42 25.86 -14.34
CA MET A 67 0.51 25.12 -13.46
C MET A 67 0.07 25.16 -11.98
N MET A 68 -0.38 26.29 -11.46
CA MET A 68 -0.91 26.37 -10.10
C MET A 68 -2.19 25.54 -9.92
N ARG A 69 -3.04 25.42 -10.93
CA ARG A 69 -4.18 24.50 -10.94
C ARG A 69 -3.73 23.04 -10.80
N LEU A 70 -2.76 22.60 -11.57
CA LEU A 70 -2.21 21.24 -11.48
C LEU A 70 -1.64 20.91 -10.09
N PHE A 71 -1.16 21.92 -9.35
CA PHE A 71 -0.66 21.73 -7.97
C PHE A 71 -1.73 21.99 -6.90
N LYS A 72 -2.84 22.69 -7.24
CA LYS A 72 -3.91 23.07 -6.31
C LYS A 72 -5.18 22.24 -6.48
N GLU A 73 -5.26 21.38 -7.47
CA GLU A 73 -6.39 20.46 -7.55
C GLU A 73 -6.38 19.61 -6.27
N GLU A 74 -7.19 20.01 -5.31
CA GLU A 74 -7.57 19.19 -4.17
C GLU A 74 -8.37 18.01 -4.73
N VAL A 75 -7.64 17.01 -5.18
CA VAL A 75 -8.23 15.76 -5.62
C VAL A 75 -8.86 15.12 -4.40
N HIS A 76 -10.18 15.10 -4.33
CA HIS A 76 -10.87 14.35 -3.29
C HIS A 76 -10.73 12.87 -3.54
N VAL A 77 -9.98 12.20 -2.65
CA VAL A 77 -9.81 10.76 -2.70
C VAL A 77 -10.68 10.12 -1.63
N ILE A 78 -11.65 9.31 -2.03
CA ILE A 78 -12.39 8.46 -1.10
C ILE A 78 -11.61 7.18 -0.86
N ILE A 79 -11.20 6.96 0.39
CA ILE A 79 -10.38 5.82 0.80
C ILE A 79 -11.24 4.71 1.40
N LYS A 80 -10.93 3.47 1.05
CA LYS A 80 -11.49 2.26 1.67
C LYS A 80 -10.40 1.23 1.92
N PHE A 81 -10.35 0.65 3.12
CA PHE A 81 -9.53 -0.52 3.42
C PHE A 81 -10.34 -1.79 3.21
N ASP A 82 -9.82 -2.72 2.42
CA ASP A 82 -10.43 -4.02 2.12
C ASP A 82 -9.52 -5.15 2.64
N PHE A 83 -10.03 -5.91 3.60
CA PHE A 83 -9.37 -7.05 4.24
C PHE A 83 -10.02 -8.38 3.84
N GLY A 84 -10.82 -8.40 2.78
CA GLY A 84 -11.63 -9.55 2.42
C GLY A 84 -12.70 -9.82 3.46
N HIS A 85 -12.80 -11.09 3.90
CA HIS A 85 -13.79 -11.53 4.87
C HIS A 85 -13.36 -11.40 6.33
N GLU A 86 -12.13 -11.02 6.59
CA GLU A 86 -11.65 -10.86 7.97
C GLU A 86 -12.34 -9.68 8.66
N ASN A 87 -12.71 -9.91 9.93
CA ASN A 87 -13.34 -8.89 10.75
C ASN A 87 -12.94 -9.08 12.22
N ASN A 88 -12.05 -8.24 12.69
CA ASN A 88 -11.67 -8.13 14.09
C ASN A 88 -11.74 -6.65 14.53
N LYS A 89 -11.48 -6.38 15.80
CA LYS A 89 -11.55 -5.02 16.35
C LYS A 89 -10.62 -4.04 15.62
N GLU A 90 -9.37 -4.45 15.37
CA GLU A 90 -8.38 -3.63 14.67
C GLU A 90 -8.82 -3.30 13.24
N ILE A 91 -9.29 -4.31 12.50
CA ILE A 91 -9.81 -4.15 11.13
C ILE A 91 -11.02 -3.21 11.12
N SER A 92 -11.93 -3.35 12.08
CA SER A 92 -13.10 -2.48 12.20
C SER A 92 -12.70 -1.03 12.47
N GLU A 93 -11.69 -0.80 13.31
CA GLU A 93 -11.12 0.52 13.56
C GLU A 93 -10.47 1.11 12.31
N MET A 94 -9.68 0.34 11.58
CA MET A 94 -9.07 0.77 10.33
C MET A 94 -10.11 1.13 9.28
N LYS A 95 -11.13 0.29 9.07
CA LYS A 95 -12.24 0.57 8.14
C LYS A 95 -12.94 1.89 8.50
N ARG A 96 -13.17 2.15 9.78
CA ARG A 96 -13.78 3.39 10.26
C ARG A 96 -12.87 4.61 10.07
N SER A 97 -11.57 4.44 10.27
CA SER A 97 -10.60 5.53 10.13
C SER A 97 -10.34 5.92 8.67
N ALA A 98 -10.76 5.13 7.69
CA ALA A 98 -10.55 5.39 6.27
C ALA A 98 -11.01 6.79 5.84
N GLN A 99 -12.12 7.25 6.40
CA GLN A 99 -12.71 8.58 6.09
C GLN A 99 -11.83 9.77 6.54
N LYS A 100 -10.81 9.51 7.38
CA LYS A 100 -9.89 10.56 7.85
C LYS A 100 -8.75 10.84 6.87
N TYR A 101 -8.56 9.98 5.89
CA TYR A 101 -7.45 10.09 4.94
C TYR A 101 -7.95 10.68 3.63
N ASN A 102 -7.26 11.70 3.16
CA ASN A 102 -7.56 12.44 1.94
C ASN A 102 -6.59 12.11 0.78
N SER A 103 -5.62 11.22 1.01
CA SER A 103 -4.68 10.77 -0.03
C SER A 103 -4.27 9.31 0.17
N MET A 104 -3.89 8.64 -0.91
CA MET A 104 -3.39 7.27 -0.87
C MET A 104 -2.14 7.14 0.01
N SER A 105 -1.26 8.15 -0.02
CA SER A 105 -0.04 8.16 0.81
C SER A 105 -0.37 8.26 2.31
N SER A 106 -1.34 9.09 2.71
CA SER A 106 -1.75 9.18 4.11
C SER A 106 -2.35 7.88 4.63
N ALA A 107 -3.17 7.21 3.81
CA ALA A 107 -3.73 5.90 4.15
C ALA A 107 -2.65 4.80 4.24
N ALA A 108 -1.69 4.79 3.30
CA ALA A 108 -0.59 3.84 3.32
C ALA A 108 0.32 4.03 4.55
N ASN A 109 0.66 5.26 4.91
CA ASN A 109 1.44 5.57 6.10
C ASN A 109 0.72 5.12 7.38
N ALA A 110 -0.59 5.34 7.48
CA ALA A 110 -1.38 4.87 8.62
C ALA A 110 -1.43 3.33 8.70
N ALA A 111 -1.47 2.64 7.57
CA ALA A 111 -1.37 1.19 7.51
C ALA A 111 0.03 0.71 7.94
N ALA A 112 1.10 1.38 7.50
CA ALA A 112 2.48 1.05 7.85
C ALA A 112 2.74 1.12 9.38
N VAL A 113 2.16 2.10 10.08
CA VAL A 113 2.21 2.19 11.55
C VAL A 113 1.63 0.95 12.24
N LYS A 114 0.70 0.25 11.57
CA LYS A 114 0.08 -1.00 12.04
C LYS A 114 0.78 -2.27 11.53
N GLY A 115 1.99 -2.13 10.99
CA GLY A 115 2.82 -3.24 10.51
C GLY A 115 2.48 -3.73 9.10
N TRP A 116 1.68 -3.00 8.33
CA TRP A 116 1.41 -3.33 6.94
C TRP A 116 2.53 -2.83 6.04
N GLU A 117 3.04 -3.69 5.19
CA GLU A 117 4.08 -3.39 4.20
C GLU A 117 3.45 -3.20 2.82
N PHE A 118 3.90 -2.18 2.10
CA PHE A 118 3.50 -1.95 0.72
C PHE A 118 4.12 -3.01 -0.21
N VAL A 119 3.31 -3.60 -1.06
CA VAL A 119 3.74 -4.62 -2.03
C VAL A 119 3.77 -4.04 -3.44
N SER A 120 2.65 -3.48 -3.87
CA SER A 120 2.50 -2.93 -5.22
C SER A 120 1.31 -1.98 -5.31
N ALA A 121 1.26 -1.22 -6.39
CA ALA A 121 0.12 -0.37 -6.71
C ALA A 121 -0.38 -0.66 -8.13
N ASN A 122 -1.67 -0.44 -8.34
CA ASN A 122 -2.30 -0.43 -9.64
C ASN A 122 -3.23 0.78 -9.74
N VAL A 123 -3.30 1.40 -10.92
CA VAL A 123 -4.16 2.55 -11.19
C VAL A 123 -5.04 2.22 -12.38
N VAL A 124 -6.33 2.42 -12.23
CA VAL A 124 -7.33 2.17 -13.27
C VAL A 124 -8.09 3.45 -13.54
N ASN A 125 -7.99 3.96 -14.75
CA ASN A 125 -8.75 5.12 -15.21
C ASN A 125 -10.10 4.64 -15.73
N GLY A 126 -11.17 5.16 -15.12
CA GLY A 126 -12.55 4.91 -15.53
C GLY A 126 -13.26 6.18 -15.97
N THR A 127 -14.44 6.04 -16.51
CA THR A 127 -15.29 7.18 -16.92
C THR A 127 -15.76 8.03 -15.75
N ALA A 128 -15.84 7.44 -14.54
CA ALA A 128 -16.28 8.12 -13.32
C ALA A 128 -15.13 8.64 -12.45
N GLY A 129 -13.87 8.46 -12.88
CA GLY A 129 -12.69 8.89 -12.13
C GLY A 129 -11.58 7.85 -12.13
N THR A 130 -10.48 8.18 -11.47
CA THR A 130 -9.32 7.31 -11.34
C THR A 130 -9.40 6.49 -10.06
N THR A 131 -9.21 5.18 -10.17
CA THR A 131 -9.20 4.28 -9.01
C THR A 131 -7.78 3.76 -8.77
N HIS A 132 -7.29 3.95 -7.55
CA HIS A 132 -5.99 3.48 -7.09
C HIS A 132 -6.18 2.25 -6.20
N TYR A 133 -5.33 1.26 -6.38
CA TYR A 133 -5.28 0.03 -5.57
C TYR A 133 -3.86 -0.11 -5.02
N TYR A 134 -3.70 -0.04 -3.69
CA TYR A 134 -2.43 -0.34 -3.01
C TYR A 134 -2.57 -1.69 -2.32
N TYR A 135 -1.74 -2.63 -2.74
CA TYR A 135 -1.68 -3.97 -2.15
C TYR A 135 -0.69 -3.97 -1.00
N MET A 136 -1.18 -4.37 0.15
CA MET A 136 -0.41 -4.40 1.40
C MET A 136 -0.38 -5.82 1.95
N LYS A 137 0.70 -6.18 2.64
CA LYS A 137 0.85 -7.46 3.36
C LYS A 137 1.34 -7.21 4.78
N ARG A 138 1.08 -8.16 5.67
CA ARG A 138 1.58 -8.17 7.04
C ARG A 138 1.85 -9.61 7.47
N ASN A 139 2.93 -9.87 8.19
CA ASN A 139 3.15 -11.13 8.89
C ASN A 139 2.35 -11.15 10.19
N LYS A 140 1.64 -12.26 10.43
CA LYS A 140 0.80 -12.45 11.62
C LYS A 140 1.60 -12.96 12.79
#